data_7f4fe219cfd126218c675ce54dc9252a
#
_entry.id   7f4fe219cfd126218c675ce54dc9252a
#
_cell.length_a   1.000
_cell.length_b   1.000
_cell.length_c   1.000
_cell.angle_alpha   90.00
_cell.angle_beta   90.00
_cell.angle_gamma   90.00
#
_symmetry.space_group_name_H-M   'P 1'
#
loop_
_entity.id
_entity.type
_entity.pdbx_description
1 polymer ?
#
loop_
_entity_poly.entity_id
_entity_poly.type
_entity_poly.pdbx_seq_one_letter_code
_entity_poly.pdbx_strand_id
1 'polypeptide(L)'
;MKHIGIVYYSRSGTARLVAQRLAFHLACSAHEVRDARPRIGMTGDLRCLFDSVFRRSAAVRYDGPSPKAFDHVVIVTPVWLGALSSPIRAFLKRYAQCFKSYSLVVVMSRRGAERVSGEASRIVGRHPLFLLPLKQINVLAEDFDADLRDLSRAIEAMKDDGTFLSTAA
;
A
#
# COMPACT_ATOMS: atom_id res chain seq x y z
N MET A 1 5.79 -21.56 -7.68
CA MET A 1 5.35 -20.84 -6.44
C MET A 1 4.93 -19.44 -6.84
N LYS A 2 3.73 -19.01 -6.44
CA LYS A 2 3.29 -17.64 -6.71
C LYS A 2 4.01 -16.67 -5.78
N HIS A 3 4.56 -15.58 -6.32
CA HIS A 3 5.36 -14.61 -5.59
C HIS A 3 4.49 -13.44 -5.13
N ILE A 4 4.44 -13.20 -3.82
CA ILE A 4 3.77 -12.04 -3.22
C ILE A 4 4.83 -11.01 -2.86
N GLY A 5 4.57 -9.75 -3.16
CA GLY A 5 5.39 -8.62 -2.74
C GLY A 5 4.59 -7.63 -1.91
N ILE A 6 5.22 -7.05 -0.90
CA ILE A 6 4.64 -5.96 -0.12
C ILE A 6 5.39 -4.68 -0.49
N VAL A 7 4.64 -3.64 -0.84
CA VAL A 7 5.17 -2.31 -1.10
C VAL A 7 4.52 -1.32 -0.14
N TYR A 8 5.33 -0.54 0.56
CA TYR A 8 4.79 0.41 1.54
C TYR A 8 5.46 1.77 1.49
N TYR A 9 4.73 2.77 1.98
CA TYR A 9 5.27 4.06 2.35
C TYR A 9 4.92 4.35 3.81
N SER A 10 5.89 4.81 4.58
CA SER A 10 5.66 5.16 5.97
C SER A 10 6.44 6.41 6.35
N ARG A 11 5.74 7.36 6.98
CA ARG A 11 6.36 8.58 7.49
C ARG A 11 6.60 8.52 9.00
N SER A 12 5.58 8.10 9.75
CA SER A 12 5.60 8.02 11.22
C SER A 12 6.00 6.65 11.77
N GLY A 13 6.26 5.67 10.88
CA GLY A 13 6.58 4.30 11.28
C GLY A 13 5.38 3.35 11.34
N THR A 14 4.14 3.83 11.49
CA THR A 14 2.95 2.98 11.65
C THR A 14 2.71 2.07 10.44
N ALA A 15 2.74 2.59 9.22
CA ALA A 15 2.58 1.78 8.02
C ALA A 15 3.76 0.81 7.80
N ARG A 16 4.97 1.17 8.25
CA ARG A 16 6.14 0.27 8.26
C ARG A 16 5.90 -0.92 9.19
N LEU A 17 5.41 -0.67 10.41
CA LEU A 17 5.10 -1.74 11.37
C LEU A 17 4.08 -2.72 10.78
N VAL A 18 3.01 -2.21 10.18
CA VAL A 18 1.98 -3.02 9.51
C VAL A 18 2.60 -3.84 8.37
N ALA A 19 3.42 -3.22 7.51
CA ALA A 19 4.05 -3.90 6.39
C ALA A 19 5.01 -5.01 6.84
N GLN A 20 5.79 -4.78 7.89
CA GLN A 20 6.71 -5.77 8.45
C GLN A 20 5.96 -6.95 9.08
N ARG A 21 4.88 -6.68 9.81
CA ARG A 21 4.06 -7.72 10.43
C ARG A 21 3.35 -8.57 9.36
N LEU A 22 2.82 -7.92 8.32
CA LEU A 22 2.21 -8.62 7.19
C LEU A 22 3.24 -9.45 6.41
N ALA A 23 4.47 -8.94 6.23
CA ALA A 23 5.57 -9.65 5.59
C ALA A 23 5.94 -10.93 6.35
N PHE A 24 5.89 -10.88 7.67
CA PHE A 24 6.07 -12.06 8.53
C PHE A 24 4.96 -13.10 8.30
N HIS A 25 3.68 -12.70 8.28
CA HIS A 25 2.56 -13.62 8.04
C HIS A 25 2.58 -14.26 6.65
N LEU A 26 2.97 -13.50 5.62
CA LEU A 26 3.02 -13.97 4.22
C LEU A 26 4.38 -14.59 3.83
N ALA A 27 5.33 -14.71 4.78
CA ALA A 27 6.69 -15.19 4.53
C ALA A 27 7.34 -14.56 3.28
N CYS A 28 7.18 -13.22 3.12
CA CYS A 28 7.69 -12.47 1.97
C CYS A 28 8.43 -11.20 2.39
N SER A 29 9.02 -10.49 1.43
CA SER A 29 9.74 -9.24 1.69
C SER A 29 8.83 -8.01 1.54
N ALA A 30 9.06 -7.01 2.39
CA ALA A 30 8.43 -5.69 2.28
C ALA A 30 9.44 -4.66 1.76
N HIS A 31 9.03 -3.87 0.76
CA HIS A 31 9.85 -2.91 0.06
C HIS A 31 9.32 -1.48 0.24
N GLU A 32 10.18 -0.58 0.65
CA GLU A 32 9.80 0.80 0.96
C GLU A 32 9.85 1.70 -0.27
N VAL A 33 8.78 2.46 -0.47
CA VAL A 33 8.79 3.64 -1.36
C VAL A 33 9.24 4.82 -0.52
N ARG A 34 10.29 5.53 -0.95
CA ARG A 34 10.86 6.68 -0.26
C ARG A 34 10.67 7.96 -1.06
N ASP A 35 10.57 9.07 -0.37
CA ASP A 35 10.70 10.37 -1.04
C ASP A 35 12.11 10.52 -1.62
N ALA A 36 12.21 10.92 -2.90
CA ALA A 36 13.51 11.12 -3.55
C ALA A 36 14.30 12.30 -2.96
N ARG A 37 13.60 13.23 -2.28
CA ARG A 37 14.20 14.33 -1.52
C ARG A 37 13.80 14.20 -0.07
N PRO A 38 14.75 14.07 0.87
CA PRO A 38 14.45 14.06 2.30
C PRO A 38 13.73 15.36 2.67
N ARG A 39 12.52 15.24 3.18
CA ARG A 39 11.73 16.38 3.63
C ARG A 39 11.93 16.52 5.13
N ILE A 40 13.02 17.22 5.51
CA ILE A 40 13.37 17.44 6.92
C ILE A 40 12.67 18.71 7.42
N GLY A 41 11.98 18.59 8.56
CA GLY A 41 11.38 19.70 9.30
C GLY A 41 9.89 19.96 9.08
N MET A 42 9.30 20.84 9.90
CA MET A 42 7.86 21.21 9.91
C MET A 42 7.35 21.75 8.56
N THR A 43 8.20 22.40 7.78
CA THR A 43 7.87 22.87 6.42
C THR A 43 7.70 21.72 5.41
N GLY A 44 8.39 20.60 5.64
CA GLY A 44 8.21 19.36 4.87
C GLY A 44 6.84 18.72 5.11
N ASP A 45 6.30 18.87 6.32
CA ASP A 45 5.01 18.32 6.73
C ASP A 45 3.85 19.00 6.01
N LEU A 46 3.86 20.33 5.98
CA LEU A 46 2.85 21.11 5.29
C LEU A 46 2.87 20.85 3.79
N ARG A 47 4.07 20.71 3.20
CA ARG A 47 4.24 20.43 1.77
C ARG A 47 3.75 19.04 1.37
N CYS A 48 3.98 18.01 2.22
CA CYS A 48 3.42 16.67 2.01
C CYS A 48 1.90 16.69 2.03
N LEU A 49 1.32 17.47 2.93
CA LEU A 49 -0.12 17.66 3.04
C LEU A 49 -0.68 18.34 1.79
N PHE A 50 -0.06 19.42 1.33
CA PHE A 50 -0.42 20.13 0.09
C PHE A 50 -0.28 19.24 -1.15
N ASP A 51 0.82 18.51 -1.30
CA ASP A 51 1.04 17.61 -2.45
C ASP A 51 0.00 16.49 -2.50
N SER A 52 -0.48 16.02 -1.33
CA SER A 52 -1.56 15.03 -1.26
C SER A 52 -2.90 15.60 -1.66
N VAL A 53 -3.23 16.81 -1.20
CA VAL A 53 -4.49 17.51 -1.51
C VAL A 53 -4.54 17.92 -2.99
N PHE A 54 -3.45 18.47 -3.52
CA PHE A 54 -3.39 18.93 -4.91
C PHE A 54 -3.03 17.82 -5.92
N ARG A 55 -3.01 16.55 -5.49
CA ARG A 55 -2.75 15.39 -6.34
C ARG A 55 -1.43 15.46 -7.15
N ARG A 56 -0.46 16.24 -6.68
CA ARG A 56 0.86 16.29 -7.30
C ARG A 56 1.61 14.99 -7.05
N SER A 57 2.28 14.49 -8.08
CA SER A 57 3.12 13.31 -7.97
C SER A 57 4.45 13.71 -7.32
N ALA A 58 4.78 13.12 -6.18
CA ALA A 58 6.09 13.27 -5.56
C ALA A 58 7.16 12.57 -6.41
N ALA A 59 8.38 13.11 -6.42
CA ALA A 59 9.52 12.34 -6.89
C ALA A 59 9.82 11.26 -5.86
N VAL A 60 9.76 9.99 -6.27
CA VAL A 60 9.93 8.84 -5.38
C VAL A 60 11.06 7.94 -5.85
N ARG A 61 11.71 7.32 -4.89
CA ARG A 61 12.69 6.27 -5.07
C ARG A 61 12.10 4.94 -4.59
N TYR A 62 12.24 3.93 -5.40
CA TYR A 62 11.87 2.56 -5.10
C TYR A 62 13.00 1.64 -5.54
N ASP A 63 13.61 0.97 -4.59
CA ASP A 63 14.80 0.13 -4.81
C ASP A 63 14.45 -1.37 -4.74
N GLY A 64 13.16 -1.71 -4.59
CA GLY A 64 12.67 -3.10 -4.58
C GLY A 64 12.58 -3.71 -5.99
N PRO A 65 12.29 -5.01 -6.07
CA PRO A 65 12.01 -5.69 -7.33
C PRO A 65 10.86 -5.03 -8.09
N SER A 66 10.91 -5.09 -9.41
CA SER A 66 9.79 -4.58 -10.22
C SER A 66 8.48 -5.26 -9.81
N PRO A 67 7.37 -4.52 -9.63
CA PRO A 67 6.07 -5.12 -9.33
C PRO A 67 5.64 -6.22 -10.32
N LYS A 68 6.17 -6.20 -11.53
CA LYS A 68 5.96 -7.22 -12.56
C LYS A 68 6.48 -8.60 -12.14
N ALA A 69 7.46 -8.67 -11.24
CA ALA A 69 8.01 -9.91 -10.72
C ALA A 69 7.08 -10.64 -9.75
N PHE A 70 6.05 -9.93 -9.24
CA PHE A 70 5.09 -10.51 -8.31
C PHE A 70 3.79 -10.90 -9.01
N ASP A 71 3.17 -11.95 -8.52
CA ASP A 71 1.82 -12.34 -8.94
C ASP A 71 0.75 -11.53 -8.22
N HIS A 72 1.05 -11.12 -7.00
CA HIS A 72 0.20 -10.25 -6.20
C HIS A 72 1.03 -9.23 -5.41
N VAL A 73 0.59 -7.98 -5.37
CA VAL A 73 1.24 -6.92 -4.61
C VAL A 73 0.31 -6.39 -3.54
N VAL A 74 0.73 -6.43 -2.28
CA VAL A 74 0.02 -5.76 -1.19
C VAL A 74 0.64 -4.38 -0.98
N ILE A 75 -0.16 -3.34 -1.08
CA ILE A 75 0.26 -1.96 -0.90
C ILE A 75 -0.19 -1.47 0.46
N VAL A 76 0.76 -1.08 1.31
CA VAL A 76 0.49 -0.52 2.63
C VAL A 76 0.73 0.99 2.60
N THR A 77 -0.30 1.77 2.89
CA THR A 77 -0.26 3.24 2.75
C THR A 77 -0.96 3.96 3.89
N PRO A 78 -0.40 5.06 4.40
CA PRO A 78 -1.16 5.96 5.26
C PRO A 78 -2.16 6.77 4.42
N VAL A 79 -3.26 7.15 5.06
CA VAL A 79 -4.24 8.10 4.52
C VAL A 79 -3.91 9.51 5.00
N TRP A 80 -3.78 10.44 4.08
CA TRP A 80 -3.56 11.84 4.36
C TRP A 80 -4.75 12.68 3.88
N LEU A 81 -5.45 13.32 4.81
CA LEU A 81 -6.65 14.12 4.51
C LEU A 81 -7.67 13.37 3.64
N GLY A 82 -7.87 12.10 3.91
CA GLY A 82 -8.80 11.26 3.15
C GLY A 82 -8.35 10.92 1.72
N ALA A 83 -7.07 11.12 1.37
CA ALA A 83 -6.51 10.84 0.06
C ALA A 83 -5.33 9.86 0.16
N LEU A 84 -5.01 9.25 -0.97
CA LEU A 84 -3.83 8.40 -1.14
C LEU A 84 -2.56 9.22 -0.90
N SER A 85 -1.60 8.68 -0.14
CA SER A 85 -0.32 9.37 0.09
C SER A 85 0.40 9.63 -1.23
N SER A 86 1.00 10.83 -1.37
CA SER A 86 1.62 11.24 -2.63
C SER A 86 2.74 10.31 -3.11
N PRO A 87 3.58 9.68 -2.25
CA PRO A 87 4.57 8.71 -2.69
C PRO A 87 3.95 7.44 -3.27
N ILE A 88 2.90 6.89 -2.64
CA ILE A 88 2.21 5.71 -3.17
C ILE A 88 1.45 6.06 -4.45
N ARG A 89 0.85 7.24 -4.54
CA ARG A 89 0.25 7.72 -5.79
C ARG A 89 1.26 7.77 -6.94
N ALA A 90 2.46 8.30 -6.69
CA ALA A 90 3.53 8.34 -7.69
C ALA A 90 4.01 6.95 -8.09
N PHE A 91 4.15 6.06 -7.11
CA PHE A 91 4.49 4.65 -7.33
C PHE A 91 3.44 3.95 -8.19
N LEU A 92 2.16 4.07 -7.84
CA LEU A 92 1.07 3.48 -8.61
C LEU A 92 1.03 3.99 -10.05
N LYS A 93 1.17 5.30 -10.27
CA LYS A 93 1.23 5.89 -11.62
C LYS A 93 2.38 5.33 -12.44
N ARG A 94 3.54 5.14 -11.82
CA ARG A 94 4.74 4.64 -12.51
C ARG A 94 4.62 3.16 -12.88
N TYR A 95 3.97 2.37 -12.04
CA TYR A 95 3.94 0.92 -12.17
C TYR A 95 2.54 0.34 -12.43
N ALA A 96 1.54 1.17 -12.79
CA ALA A 96 0.14 0.75 -12.99
C ALA A 96 0.01 -0.49 -13.88
N GLN A 97 0.77 -0.54 -14.99
CA GLN A 97 0.74 -1.64 -15.95
C GLN A 97 1.54 -2.88 -15.52
N CYS A 98 2.25 -2.80 -14.40
CA CYS A 98 3.06 -3.91 -13.89
C CYS A 98 2.30 -4.82 -12.94
N PHE A 99 1.13 -4.39 -12.44
CA PHE A 99 0.37 -5.18 -11.49
C PHE A 99 -0.47 -6.24 -12.20
N LYS A 100 -0.25 -7.51 -11.88
CA LYS A 100 -1.16 -8.60 -12.25
C LYS A 100 -2.43 -8.54 -11.37
N SER A 101 -2.24 -8.41 -10.06
CA SER A 101 -3.28 -8.17 -9.07
C SER A 101 -2.70 -7.41 -7.88
N TYR A 102 -3.55 -6.73 -7.11
CA TYR A 102 -3.09 -6.03 -5.91
C TYR A 102 -4.17 -5.93 -4.85
N SER A 103 -3.73 -5.68 -3.60
CA SER A 103 -4.56 -5.37 -2.44
C SER A 103 -4.06 -4.12 -1.75
N LEU A 104 -4.93 -3.48 -0.99
CA LEU A 104 -4.62 -2.28 -0.21
C LEU A 104 -4.80 -2.53 1.29
N VAL A 105 -3.78 -2.16 2.06
CA VAL A 105 -3.87 -1.98 3.50
C VAL A 105 -3.70 -0.50 3.80
N VAL A 106 -4.68 0.09 4.42
CA VAL A 106 -4.81 1.54 4.56
C VAL A 106 -4.78 1.94 6.03
N VAL A 107 -3.71 2.61 6.47
CA VAL A 107 -3.60 3.10 7.85
C VAL A 107 -4.17 4.51 7.92
N MET A 108 -5.22 4.72 8.72
CA MET A 108 -5.96 5.99 8.77
C MET A 108 -6.31 6.39 10.20
N SER A 109 -6.42 7.70 10.44
CA SER A 109 -6.86 8.21 11.75
C SER A 109 -8.36 8.03 11.97
N ARG A 110 -9.19 8.32 10.96
CA ARG A 110 -10.66 8.27 11.06
C ARG A 110 -11.32 7.58 9.88
N ARG A 111 -11.24 8.16 8.68
CA ARG A 111 -11.96 7.76 7.46
C ARG A 111 -11.06 7.93 6.23
N GLY A 112 -11.46 7.34 5.10
CA GLY A 112 -10.83 7.58 3.81
C GLY A 112 -10.44 6.33 3.04
N ALA A 113 -10.63 5.13 3.59
CA ALA A 113 -10.23 3.89 2.93
C ALA A 113 -10.88 3.73 1.55
N GLU A 114 -12.21 3.91 1.46
CA GLU A 114 -12.96 3.80 0.20
C GLU A 114 -12.50 4.83 -0.84
N ARG A 115 -12.24 6.07 -0.40
CA ARG A 115 -11.76 7.13 -1.28
C ARG A 115 -10.35 6.81 -1.81
N VAL A 116 -9.47 6.29 -0.95
CA VAL A 116 -8.13 5.84 -1.32
C VAL A 116 -8.19 4.66 -2.27
N SER A 117 -9.06 3.68 -2.01
CA SER A 117 -9.33 2.55 -2.90
C SER A 117 -9.82 3.00 -4.27
N GLY A 118 -10.80 3.89 -4.32
CA GLY A 118 -11.31 4.45 -5.58
C GLY A 118 -10.26 5.27 -6.34
N GLU A 119 -9.36 5.97 -5.64
CA GLU A 119 -8.26 6.68 -6.27
C GLU A 119 -7.22 5.71 -6.86
N ALA A 120 -6.85 4.67 -6.09
CA ALA A 120 -5.93 3.63 -6.55
C ALA A 120 -6.51 2.87 -7.75
N SER A 121 -7.79 2.52 -7.71
CA SER A 121 -8.49 1.83 -8.80
C SER A 121 -8.45 2.63 -10.11
N ARG A 122 -8.65 3.95 -10.02
CA ARG A 122 -8.57 4.83 -11.22
C ARG A 122 -7.16 4.92 -11.79
N ILE A 123 -6.13 4.86 -10.94
CA ILE A 123 -4.73 4.92 -11.39
C ILE A 123 -4.31 3.59 -12.00
N VAL A 124 -4.65 2.47 -11.37
CA VAL A 124 -4.24 1.13 -11.79
C VAL A 124 -5.11 0.57 -12.92
N GLY A 125 -6.34 1.10 -13.08
CA GLY A 125 -7.32 0.62 -14.05
C GLY A 125 -8.09 -0.63 -13.59
N ARG A 126 -7.94 -1.04 -12.32
CA ARG A 126 -8.66 -2.18 -11.73
C ARG A 126 -8.85 -1.98 -10.23
N HIS A 127 -9.83 -2.67 -9.65
CA HIS A 127 -10.05 -2.64 -8.20
C HIS A 127 -9.03 -3.50 -7.44
N PRO A 128 -8.68 -3.12 -6.20
CA PRO A 128 -7.92 -4.01 -5.34
C PRO A 128 -8.76 -5.25 -5.00
N LEU A 129 -8.13 -6.42 -4.89
CA LEU A 129 -8.80 -7.65 -4.49
C LEU A 129 -9.27 -7.60 -3.05
N PHE A 130 -8.45 -7.01 -2.18
CA PHE A 130 -8.79 -6.78 -0.77
C PHE A 130 -8.50 -5.33 -0.40
N LEU A 131 -9.35 -4.78 0.44
CA LEU A 131 -9.17 -3.49 1.10
C LEU A 131 -9.24 -3.70 2.59
N LEU A 132 -8.12 -3.55 3.30
CA LEU A 132 -8.07 -3.62 4.75
C LEU A 132 -7.84 -2.23 5.35
N PRO A 133 -8.87 -1.61 5.95
CA PRO A 133 -8.73 -0.37 6.69
C PRO A 133 -8.27 -0.64 8.12
N LEU A 134 -7.14 -0.08 8.53
CA LEU A 134 -6.63 -0.12 9.90
C LEU A 134 -6.67 1.28 10.52
N LYS A 135 -7.21 1.37 11.72
CA LYS A 135 -7.14 2.62 12.50
C LYS A 135 -5.74 2.79 13.08
N GLN A 136 -5.17 3.97 12.94
CA GLN A 136 -3.84 4.28 13.47
C GLN A 136 -3.75 4.02 14.99
N ILE A 137 -4.82 4.28 15.73
CA ILE A 137 -4.87 4.02 17.18
C ILE A 137 -4.70 2.53 17.49
N ASN A 138 -5.33 1.64 16.70
CA ASN A 138 -5.19 0.20 16.89
C ASN A 138 -3.76 -0.27 16.52
N VAL A 139 -3.17 0.33 15.48
CA VAL A 139 -1.77 0.03 15.11
C VAL A 139 -0.81 0.44 16.22
N LEU A 140 -1.01 1.61 16.83
CA LEU A 140 -0.20 2.08 17.97
C LEU A 140 -0.40 1.24 19.23
N ALA A 141 -1.59 0.67 19.42
CA ALA A 141 -1.91 -0.25 20.52
C ALA A 141 -1.51 -1.71 20.20
N GLU A 142 -0.91 -1.97 19.04
CA GLU A 142 -0.61 -3.31 18.51
C GLU A 142 -1.82 -4.26 18.40
N ASP A 143 -3.03 -3.71 18.33
CA ASP A 143 -4.30 -4.42 18.18
C ASP A 143 -4.75 -4.45 16.72
N PHE A 144 -4.00 -5.15 15.87
CA PHE A 144 -4.28 -5.27 14.42
C PHE A 144 -3.80 -6.61 13.82
N ASP A 145 -3.18 -7.45 14.63
CA ASP A 145 -2.54 -8.68 14.14
C ASP A 145 -3.57 -9.71 13.66
N ALA A 146 -4.75 -9.75 14.28
CA ALA A 146 -5.86 -10.61 13.84
C ALA A 146 -6.32 -10.25 12.42
N ASP A 147 -6.51 -8.96 12.14
CA ASP A 147 -6.89 -8.46 10.81
C ASP A 147 -5.86 -8.83 9.74
N LEU A 148 -4.57 -8.74 10.08
CA LEU A 148 -3.49 -9.12 9.16
C LEU A 148 -3.44 -10.62 8.91
N ARG A 149 -3.68 -11.46 9.92
CA ARG A 149 -3.76 -12.91 9.74
C ARG A 149 -4.91 -13.30 8.83
N ASP A 150 -6.07 -12.67 8.99
CA ASP A 150 -7.25 -12.95 8.17
C ASP A 150 -7.00 -12.52 6.72
N LEU A 151 -6.40 -11.35 6.50
CA LEU A 151 -5.98 -10.92 5.17
C LEU A 151 -4.96 -11.88 4.56
N SER A 152 -3.98 -12.33 5.33
CA SER A 152 -2.94 -13.25 4.85
C SER A 152 -3.55 -14.58 4.41
N ARG A 153 -4.45 -15.15 5.20
CA ARG A 153 -5.18 -16.38 4.84
C ARG A 153 -6.00 -16.20 3.56
N ALA A 154 -6.69 -15.06 3.42
CA ALA A 154 -7.47 -14.77 2.22
C ALA A 154 -6.58 -14.68 0.97
N ILE A 155 -5.42 -14.04 1.07
CA ILE A 155 -4.44 -13.95 -0.02
C ILE A 155 -3.86 -15.33 -0.36
N GLU A 156 -3.56 -16.16 0.64
CA GLU A 156 -3.03 -17.51 0.44
C GLU A 156 -4.07 -18.43 -0.20
N ALA A 157 -5.33 -18.38 0.23
CA ALA A 157 -6.42 -19.13 -0.38
C ALA A 157 -6.58 -18.81 -1.87
N MET A 158 -6.51 -17.52 -2.27
CA MET A 158 -6.54 -17.13 -3.68
C MET A 158 -5.32 -17.59 -4.47
N LYS A 159 -4.18 -17.76 -3.80
CA LYS A 159 -2.97 -18.31 -4.41
C LYS A 159 -3.19 -19.76 -4.86
N ASP A 160 -3.91 -20.55 -4.09
CA ASP A 160 -4.20 -21.94 -4.36
C ASP A 160 -5.29 -22.09 -5.45
N ASP A 161 -6.32 -21.24 -5.43
CA ASP A 161 -7.45 -21.26 -6.38
C ASP A 161 -7.12 -20.72 -7.78
N GLY A 162 -5.92 -20.24 -8.03
CA GLY A 162 -5.54 -19.72 -9.35
C GLY A 162 -6.14 -18.36 -9.74
N THR A 163 -6.90 -17.71 -8.88
CA THR A 163 -7.68 -16.48 -9.13
C THR A 163 -6.84 -15.28 -9.60
N PHE A 164 -5.55 -15.23 -9.28
CA PHE A 164 -4.64 -14.19 -9.77
C PHE A 164 -4.44 -14.18 -11.29
N LEU A 165 -4.84 -15.23 -11.99
CA LEU A 165 -4.66 -15.37 -13.44
C LEU A 165 -5.89 -14.93 -14.24
N SER A 166 -7.06 -14.84 -13.62
CA SER A 166 -8.34 -14.59 -14.29
C SER A 166 -8.70 -13.12 -14.55
N THR A 167 -7.90 -12.15 -14.05
CA THR A 167 -8.25 -10.72 -14.13
C THR A 167 -7.54 -9.99 -15.30
N ALA A 168 -6.97 -10.71 -16.24
CA ALA A 168 -6.25 -10.18 -17.41
C ALA A 168 -7.00 -10.47 -18.73
N ALA A 169 -8.31 -10.18 -18.76
CA ALA A 169 -9.12 -10.18 -19.98
C ALA A 169 -9.76 -8.80 -20.19
#